data_659976c7a5940f602a99ae4f0786494f
#
_entry.id   659976c7a5940f602a99ae4f0786494f
#
_cell.length_a   1.000
_cell.length_b   1.000
_cell.length_c   1.000
_cell.angle_alpha   90.00
_cell.angle_beta   90.00
_cell.angle_gamma   90.00
#
_symmetry.space_group_name_H-M   'P 1'
#
loop_
_entity.id
_entity.type
_entity.pdbx_description
1 polymer ?
#
loop_
_entity_poly.entity_id
_entity_poly.type
_entity_poly.pdbx_seq_one_letter_code
_entity_poly.pdbx_strand_id
1 'polypeptide(L)'
;MEQQKEKCQQTLQLTMRKHLEVNGLIDVIRFDELAVVLQSVCGELTIEGNGLKMSVLDTDKGIVSLDGQVDSIYYSEDTGDGKKRLFGRIFN
;
A
#
# COMPACT_ATOMS: atom_id res chain seq x y z
N MET A 1 16.16 12.77 -9.69
CA MET A 1 16.01 12.58 -9.98
C MET A 1 15.47 11.94 -10.48
N GLU A 2 15.36 11.81 -10.48
CA GLU A 2 15.01 11.51 -10.95
C GLU A 2 14.51 10.67 -11.47
N GLN A 3 14.46 10.34 -11.77
CA GLN A 3 14.06 9.80 -12.32
C GLN A 3 13.78 8.65 -12.53
N GLN A 4 13.90 8.22 -12.54
CA GLN A 4 13.69 7.14 -12.68
C GLN A 4 12.61 6.42 -12.29
N LYS A 5 12.07 6.76 -11.64
CA LYS A 5 11.03 6.34 -11.19
C LYS A 5 9.97 6.03 -12.03
N GLU A 6 10.05 6.29 -13.10
CA GLU A 6 9.03 6.11 -13.97
C GLU A 6 8.75 4.73 -14.35
N LYS A 7 9.47 3.78 -13.84
CA LYS A 7 9.20 2.42 -14.15
C LYS A 7 8.01 1.89 -13.44
N CYS A 8 7.59 2.52 -12.39
CA CYS A 8 6.37 2.08 -11.74
C CYS A 8 5.28 3.11 -11.97
N GLN A 9 4.15 2.63 -12.40
CA GLN A 9 3.01 3.50 -12.63
C GLN A 9 1.90 3.03 -11.74
N GLN A 10 1.53 3.86 -10.80
CA GLN A 10 0.54 3.48 -9.83
C GLN A 10 -0.20 4.72 -9.37
N THR A 11 -1.49 4.57 -9.17
CA THR A 11 -2.27 5.65 -8.56
C THR A 11 -2.95 5.12 -7.32
N LEU A 12 -3.05 5.99 -6.36
CA LEU A 12 -3.81 5.76 -5.14
C LEU A 12 -4.82 6.88 -5.05
N GLN A 13 -6.06 6.55 -4.83
CA GLN A 13 -7.07 7.59 -4.70
C GLN A 13 -7.80 7.37 -3.39
N LEU A 14 -7.60 8.28 -2.47
CA LEU A 14 -8.22 8.20 -1.16
C LEU A 14 -9.33 9.23 -1.07
N THR A 15 -10.53 8.77 -0.74
CA THR A 15 -11.68 9.64 -0.66
C THR A 15 -12.14 9.69 0.78
N MET A 16 -12.07 10.88 1.36
CA MET A 16 -12.57 11.15 2.71
C MET A 16 -12.03 10.21 3.77
N ARG A 17 -10.84 9.68 3.53
CA ARG A 17 -10.19 8.73 4.43
C ARG A 17 -11.01 7.47 4.69
N LYS A 18 -11.98 7.19 3.81
CA LYS A 18 -12.86 6.04 4.02
C LYS A 18 -12.94 5.11 2.84
N HIS A 19 -12.42 5.53 1.71
CA HIS A 19 -12.43 4.67 0.52
C HIS A 19 -11.12 4.88 -0.21
N LEU A 20 -10.39 3.82 -0.43
CA LEU A 20 -9.10 3.88 -1.10
C LEU A 20 -9.12 2.95 -2.31
N GLU A 21 -8.74 3.49 -3.46
CA GLU A 21 -8.55 2.69 -4.66
C GLU A 21 -7.08 2.68 -5.02
N VAL A 22 -6.56 1.50 -5.31
CA VAL A 22 -5.15 1.31 -5.62
C VAL A 22 -5.07 0.53 -6.91
N ASN A 23 -4.24 0.99 -7.84
CA ASN A 23 -3.94 0.17 -9.00
C ASN A 23 -2.48 -0.27 -8.94
N GLY A 24 -2.02 -0.99 -9.94
CA GLY A 24 -0.67 -1.52 -9.91
C GLY A 24 -0.47 -2.63 -8.90
N LEU A 25 -1.57 -3.28 -8.51
CA LEU A 25 -1.50 -4.37 -7.53
C LEU A 25 -0.94 -5.62 -8.18
N ILE A 26 -0.02 -6.29 -7.47
CA ILE A 26 0.47 -7.59 -7.89
C ILE A 26 -0.18 -8.67 -7.04
N ASP A 27 -0.19 -8.48 -5.74
CA ASP A 27 -0.73 -9.50 -4.84
C ASP A 27 -1.06 -8.88 -3.50
N VAL A 28 -1.83 -9.59 -2.71
CA VAL A 28 -2.14 -9.19 -1.34
C VAL A 28 -1.30 -10.05 -0.43
N ILE A 29 -0.45 -9.40 0.38
CA ILE A 29 0.43 -10.12 1.28
C ILE A 29 -0.28 -10.43 2.58
N ARG A 30 -1.06 -9.46 3.06
CA ARG A 30 -1.72 -9.61 4.34
C ARG A 30 -2.94 -8.71 4.37
N PHE A 31 -3.99 -9.19 4.99
CA PHE A 31 -5.18 -8.38 5.13
C PHE A 31 -5.85 -8.65 6.47
N ASP A 32 -6.07 -7.59 7.24
CA ASP A 32 -6.98 -7.67 8.37
C ASP A 32 -7.61 -6.28 8.54
N GLU A 33 -8.48 -6.14 9.51
CA GLU A 33 -9.24 -4.91 9.59
C GLU A 33 -8.43 -3.73 10.09
N LEU A 34 -7.22 -3.97 10.57
CA LEU A 34 -6.35 -2.88 11.03
C LEU A 34 -5.22 -2.58 10.07
N ALA A 35 -4.90 -3.51 9.19
CA ALA A 35 -3.78 -3.31 8.27
C ALA A 35 -3.94 -4.16 7.02
N VAL A 36 -3.56 -3.61 5.91
CA VAL A 36 -3.52 -4.32 4.64
C VAL A 36 -2.14 -4.10 4.04
N VAL A 37 -1.47 -5.17 3.66
CA VAL A 37 -0.15 -5.10 3.05
C VAL A 37 -0.24 -5.67 1.66
N LEU A 38 0.16 -4.90 0.68
CA LEU A 38 0.02 -5.23 -0.72
C LEU A 38 1.39 -5.24 -1.39
N GLN A 39 1.56 -6.16 -2.32
CA GLN A 39 2.71 -6.12 -3.20
C GLN A 39 2.28 -5.39 -4.46
N SER A 40 2.95 -4.33 -4.81
CA SER A 40 2.57 -3.55 -5.97
C SER A 40 3.75 -3.32 -6.88
N VAL A 41 3.48 -2.77 -8.07
CA VAL A 41 4.53 -2.50 -9.04
C VAL A 41 5.51 -1.45 -8.53
N CYS A 42 5.15 -0.69 -7.51
CA CYS A 42 6.03 0.32 -6.93
C CYS A 42 6.57 -0.07 -5.57
N GLY A 43 6.37 -1.31 -5.17
CA GLY A 43 6.90 -1.79 -3.90
C GLY A 43 5.82 -2.28 -2.96
N GLU A 44 6.22 -2.58 -1.76
CA GLU A 44 5.29 -3.07 -0.76
C GLU A 44 4.55 -1.87 -0.15
N LEU A 45 3.26 -1.93 -0.21
CA LEU A 45 2.41 -0.82 0.22
C LEU A 45 1.60 -1.25 1.42
N THR A 46 1.66 -0.48 2.49
CA THR A 46 0.93 -0.79 3.71
C THR A 46 -0.11 0.29 3.97
N ILE A 47 -1.34 -0.15 4.25
CA ILE A 47 -2.42 0.74 4.61
C ILE A 47 -2.85 0.35 6.02
N GLU A 48 -2.87 1.31 6.93
CA GLU A 48 -3.28 1.07 8.29
C GLU A 48 -4.52 1.87 8.61
N GLY A 49 -5.38 1.30 9.40
CA GLY A 49 -6.61 1.97 9.73
C GLY A 49 -7.46 1.16 10.68
N ASN A 50 -8.75 1.25 10.49
CA ASN A 50 -9.70 0.61 11.38
C ASN A 50 -10.92 0.19 10.58
N GLY A 51 -11.35 -1.03 10.80
CA GLY A 51 -12.51 -1.55 10.09
C GLY A 51 -12.28 -1.67 8.59
N LEU A 52 -11.07 -1.97 8.19
CA LEU A 52 -10.74 -2.05 6.77
C LEU A 52 -11.37 -3.27 6.14
N LYS A 53 -11.95 -3.08 4.96
CA LYS A 53 -12.54 -4.16 4.18
C LYS A 53 -12.13 -4.02 2.75
N MET A 54 -11.96 -5.15 2.09
CA MET A 54 -11.63 -5.15 0.69
C MET A 54 -12.92 -5.26 -0.11
N SER A 55 -13.29 -4.20 -0.80
CA SER A 55 -14.54 -4.20 -1.56
C SER A 55 -14.35 -4.67 -2.99
N VAL A 56 -13.16 -4.49 -3.54
CA VAL A 56 -12.84 -4.97 -4.88
C VAL A 56 -11.45 -5.55 -4.83
N LEU A 57 -11.25 -6.69 -5.42
CA LEU A 57 -9.93 -7.27 -5.58
C LEU A 57 -9.86 -7.95 -6.93
N ASP A 58 -9.01 -7.43 -7.80
CA ASP A 58 -8.83 -8.00 -9.13
C ASP A 58 -7.34 -8.01 -9.44
N THR A 59 -6.69 -9.14 -9.18
CA THR A 59 -5.26 -9.22 -9.39
C THR A 59 -4.89 -9.29 -10.87
N ASP A 60 -5.83 -9.69 -11.72
CA ASP A 60 -5.56 -9.69 -13.15
C ASP A 60 -5.47 -8.27 -13.69
N LYS A 61 -6.30 -7.38 -13.20
CA LYS A 61 -6.24 -5.99 -13.60
C LYS A 61 -5.38 -5.14 -12.70
N GLY A 62 -4.96 -5.71 -11.58
CA GLY A 62 -4.11 -4.99 -10.65
C GLY A 62 -4.85 -3.91 -9.90
N ILE A 63 -6.08 -4.19 -9.47
CA ILE A 63 -6.92 -3.20 -8.82
C ILE A 63 -7.41 -3.74 -7.49
N VAL A 64 -7.36 -2.90 -6.46
CA VAL A 64 -7.97 -3.22 -5.18
C VAL A 64 -8.64 -1.98 -4.64
N SER A 65 -9.79 -2.16 -4.02
CA SER A 65 -10.49 -1.07 -3.34
C SER A 65 -10.73 -1.48 -1.90
N LEU A 66 -10.49 -0.55 -1.01
CA LEU A 66 -10.65 -0.76 0.41
C LEU A 66 -11.63 0.24 0.96
N ASP A 67 -12.45 -0.19 1.89
CA ASP A 67 -13.34 0.69 2.64
C ASP A 67 -12.98 0.61 4.11
N GLY A 68 -13.29 1.63 4.85
CA GLY A 68 -13.00 1.71 6.26
C GLY A 68 -12.22 2.98 6.58
N GLN A 69 -11.84 3.14 7.82
CA GLN A 69 -11.09 4.31 8.22
C GLN A 69 -9.63 4.10 7.85
N VAL A 70 -9.08 4.99 7.03
CA VAL A 70 -7.68 4.91 6.64
C VAL A 70 -6.89 5.94 7.45
N ASP A 71 -5.91 5.47 8.18
CA ASP A 71 -5.09 6.33 9.02
C ASP A 71 -3.72 6.60 8.42
N SER A 72 -3.11 5.63 7.78
CA SER A 72 -1.81 5.85 7.16
C SER A 72 -1.64 4.97 5.94
N ILE A 73 -0.83 5.45 5.01
CA ILE A 73 -0.46 4.71 3.81
C ILE A 73 1.02 4.96 3.61
N TYR A 74 1.79 3.90 3.46
CA TYR A 74 3.22 4.08 3.24
C TYR A 74 3.80 2.92 2.46
N TYR A 75 4.92 3.19 1.82
CA TYR A 75 5.68 2.16 1.10
C TYR A 75 6.83 1.71 1.96
N SER A 76 7.13 0.42 1.88
CA SER A 76 8.30 -0.15 2.52
C SER A 76 9.26 -0.58 1.44
N GLU A 77 10.53 -0.27 1.65
CA GLU A 77 11.54 -0.71 0.71
C GLU A 77 11.97 -2.09 1.11
N ASP A 78 11.97 -2.99 0.16
CA ASP A 78 12.39 -4.33 0.47
C ASP A 78 13.82 -4.48 0.04
N THR A 79 14.70 -3.85 0.76
CA THR A 79 16.08 -3.84 0.36
C THR A 79 16.90 -4.86 1.09
N GLY A 80 16.29 -5.60 1.94
CA GLY A 80 17.05 -6.56 2.70
C GLY A 80 17.75 -5.95 3.87
N ASP A 81 17.71 -4.73 3.99
CA ASP A 81 18.23 -4.12 5.11
C ASP A 81 17.22 -3.60 5.93
N GLY A 82 16.71 -3.67 5.84
CA GLY A 82 15.86 -3.12 6.31
C GLY A 82 15.36 -2.56 6.94
N LYS A 83 15.57 -2.62 6.84
CA LYS A 83 15.28 -2.16 7.12
C LYS A 83 14.95 -1.47 7.72
N LYS A 84 14.95 -1.45 7.80
CA LYS A 84 14.91 -0.80 8.00
C LYS A 84 14.54 -0.05 8.51
N ARG A 85 14.36 0.05 8.70
CA ARG A 85 14.15 0.75 8.80
C ARG A 85 13.84 1.58 9.30
N LEU A 86 13.55 1.74 9.56
CA LEU A 86 13.35 2.49 9.66
C LEU A 86 13.05 2.85 10.45
N PHE A 87 12.83 2.83 10.65
CA PHE A 87 12.58 3.23 10.97
C PHE A 87 12.66 3.39 11.69
N GLY A 88 12.62 3.16 11.96
CA GLY A 88 12.90 3.41 12.15
C GLY A 88 13.22 3.80 12.73
N ARG A 89 13.03 4.01 12.53
CA ARG A 89 13.38 4.62 12.58
C ARG A 89 13.32 5.45 13.06
N ILE A 90 12.86 5.45 13.26
CA ILE A 90 12.87 6.20 13.38
C ILE A 90 12.83 6.42 14.29
N PHE A 91 12.78 6.39 14.67
CA PHE A 91 12.94 6.54 15.09
C PHE A 91 13.42 6.48 15.62
N ASN A 92 13.49 6.56 15.83
CA ASN A 92 14.05 6.50 15.86
C ASN A 92 14.30 6.48 16.04
#